data_11092474707b0180959b2b6bf571ab44
#
_entry.id   11092474707b0180959b2b6bf571ab44
#
_cell.length_a   1.000
_cell.length_b   1.000
_cell.length_c   1.000
_cell.angle_alpha   90.00
_cell.angle_beta   90.00
_cell.angle_gamma   90.00
#
_symmetry.space_group_name_H-M   'P 1'
#
loop_
_entity.id
_entity.type
_entity.pdbx_description
1 polymer ?
#
loop_
_entity_poly.entity_id
_entity_poly.type
_entity_poly.pdbx_seq_one_letter_code
_entity_poly.pdbx_strand_id
1 'polypeptide(L)'
;MNCDPIYELALPGVQQLIPYKAGKPIEELERELGLTNIIKLASNENPLGPSPLAIAAIQGTLKDLALYPDGNGFNLKQALSSKFNIDVRQITLGNGSNELLELIARTFVSPEHEVVFSRHAFAVYPIVTQAVGAKAVIVPARQYGYDLDAIRLAISDKTRVVFIANPNNPTGTLLAGNELESFISDLPKTVICVLDEAYFEFIAPEHQANSLEWLDRYPNLIITRTFSKAYGLAGLRIGFGCSSALIADLLNRVRQPFNNNMLALAAAEAALNDHAHLQKTVLNNQQGMGQLLDGFRKLKLDWIPSAGNFVSVDLRQSGEAIYQALLLKGVIVRPVANYEMPHHLRISIGTQAENQIFLDALEAILAHV
;
A
#
# COMPACT_ATOMS: atom_id res chain seq x y z
N MET A 1 -0.96 31.24 -13.26
CA MET A 1 -1.83 30.24 -13.92
C MET A 1 -1.27 30.04 -15.30
N ASN A 2 -1.02 28.81 -15.69
CA ASN A 2 -0.52 28.50 -17.02
C ASN A 2 -1.69 28.70 -17.99
N CYS A 3 -1.63 29.71 -18.86
CA CYS A 3 -2.67 30.00 -19.84
C CYS A 3 -2.46 29.22 -21.16
N ASP A 4 -1.90 28.00 -21.07
CA ASP A 4 -1.72 27.15 -22.24
C ASP A 4 -3.10 26.54 -22.62
N PRO A 5 -3.58 26.72 -23.84
CA PRO A 5 -4.87 26.16 -24.30
C PRO A 5 -4.96 24.65 -24.14
N ILE A 6 -3.86 23.92 -24.21
CA ILE A 6 -3.83 22.45 -24.01
C ILE A 6 -4.11 22.11 -22.55
N TYR A 7 -3.59 22.92 -21.60
CA TYR A 7 -3.87 22.74 -20.18
C TYR A 7 -5.36 22.88 -19.86
N GLU A 8 -6.03 23.83 -20.52
CA GLU A 8 -7.49 24.05 -20.36
C GLU A 8 -8.35 22.89 -20.91
N LEU A 9 -7.81 22.05 -21.78
CA LEU A 9 -8.49 20.86 -22.30
C LEU A 9 -8.48 19.69 -21.30
N ALA A 10 -7.60 19.69 -20.31
CA ALA A 10 -7.58 18.64 -19.30
C ALA A 10 -8.78 18.77 -18.34
N LEU A 11 -9.22 17.65 -17.79
CA LEU A 11 -10.28 17.66 -16.79
C LEU A 11 -9.87 18.52 -15.58
N PRO A 12 -10.78 19.30 -14.99
CA PRO A 12 -10.45 20.20 -13.85
C PRO A 12 -9.78 19.49 -12.68
N GLY A 13 -10.18 18.24 -12.38
CA GLY A 13 -9.56 17.41 -11.36
C GLY A 13 -8.10 17.10 -11.68
N VAL A 14 -7.79 16.83 -12.95
CA VAL A 14 -6.42 16.51 -13.41
C VAL A 14 -5.52 17.74 -13.41
N GLN A 15 -6.03 18.92 -13.78
CA GLN A 15 -5.28 20.18 -13.76
C GLN A 15 -4.69 20.51 -12.38
N GLN A 16 -5.36 20.10 -11.32
CA GLN A 16 -4.96 20.40 -9.94
C GLN A 16 -4.20 19.25 -9.27
N LEU A 17 -4.06 18.08 -9.94
CA LEU A 17 -3.34 16.94 -9.39
C LEU A 17 -1.86 17.24 -9.23
N ILE A 18 -1.34 16.93 -8.05
CA ILE A 18 0.09 16.90 -7.78
C ILE A 18 0.55 15.46 -8.06
N PRO A 19 1.50 15.25 -9.00
CA PRO A 19 2.04 13.92 -9.26
C PRO A 19 2.58 13.25 -8.00
N TYR A 20 2.32 11.95 -7.86
CA TYR A 20 2.88 11.17 -6.77
C TYR A 20 4.42 11.21 -6.80
N LYS A 21 5.03 11.68 -5.72
CA LYS A 21 6.48 11.65 -5.57
C LYS A 21 6.90 10.29 -5.02
N ALA A 22 7.53 9.48 -5.86
CA ALA A 22 8.12 8.21 -5.41
C ALA A 22 9.26 8.43 -4.41
N GLY A 23 9.65 7.40 -3.68
CA GLY A 23 10.91 7.41 -2.92
C GLY A 23 12.11 7.53 -3.89
N LYS A 24 13.19 8.18 -3.44
CA LYS A 24 14.40 8.37 -4.25
C LYS A 24 14.98 7.01 -4.68
N PRO A 25 15.28 6.78 -5.97
CA PRO A 25 15.97 5.57 -6.42
C PRO A 25 17.43 5.53 -5.91
N ILE A 26 17.97 4.33 -5.72
CA ILE A 26 19.37 4.13 -5.31
C ILE A 26 20.30 4.74 -6.36
N GLU A 27 20.07 4.43 -7.62
CA GLU A 27 20.89 4.84 -8.76
C GLU A 27 20.90 6.37 -8.94
N GLU A 28 19.85 7.07 -8.50
CA GLU A 28 19.80 8.53 -8.51
C GLU A 28 20.76 9.09 -7.45
N LEU A 29 20.71 8.55 -6.23
CA LEU A 29 21.59 9.01 -5.15
C LEU A 29 23.06 8.66 -5.43
N GLU A 30 23.34 7.51 -6.05
CA GLU A 30 24.68 7.12 -6.51
C GLU A 30 25.24 8.15 -7.50
N ARG A 31 24.44 8.56 -8.50
CA ARG A 31 24.85 9.56 -9.49
C ARG A 31 25.07 10.95 -8.88
N GLU A 32 24.26 11.33 -7.89
CA GLU A 32 24.35 12.66 -7.27
C GLU A 32 25.53 12.79 -6.32
N LEU A 33 25.79 11.79 -5.52
CA LEU A 33 26.75 11.86 -4.42
C LEU A 33 28.00 10.98 -4.60
N GLY A 34 28.04 10.11 -5.61
CA GLY A 34 29.16 9.18 -5.84
C GLY A 34 29.30 8.11 -4.77
N LEU A 35 28.24 7.81 -4.02
CA LEU A 35 28.22 6.80 -2.97
C LEU A 35 28.02 5.40 -3.56
N THR A 36 28.63 4.37 -2.96
CA THR A 36 28.55 2.97 -3.44
C THR A 36 27.80 2.01 -2.50
N ASN A 37 27.60 2.40 -1.24
CA ASN A 37 26.96 1.55 -0.24
C ASN A 37 25.66 2.21 0.27
N ILE A 38 24.66 2.28 -0.61
CA ILE A 38 23.38 2.92 -0.30
C ILE A 38 22.39 1.87 0.18
N ILE A 39 21.69 2.15 1.29
CA ILE A 39 20.55 1.37 1.75
C ILE A 39 19.26 2.14 1.51
N LYS A 40 18.19 1.42 1.14
CA LYS A 40 16.88 2.01 0.84
C LYS A 40 15.80 1.42 1.74
N LEU A 41 15.38 2.19 2.73
CA LEU A 41 14.32 1.86 3.68
C LEU A 41 13.10 2.80 3.49
N ALA A 42 12.68 3.03 2.23
CA ALA A 42 11.75 4.09 1.87
C ALA A 42 10.40 3.63 1.32
N SER A 43 10.33 2.44 0.68
CA SER A 43 9.16 2.05 -0.13
C SER A 43 8.44 0.81 0.38
N ASN A 44 8.72 0.39 1.60
CA ASN A 44 8.13 -0.79 2.25
C ASN A 44 8.31 -2.04 1.37
N GLU A 45 9.49 -2.14 0.74
CA GLU A 45 9.91 -3.30 -0.05
C GLU A 45 10.29 -4.46 0.89
N ASN A 46 10.31 -5.68 0.37
CA ASN A 46 10.80 -6.84 1.13
C ASN A 46 12.32 -6.91 1.06
N PRO A 47 13.06 -6.76 2.17
CA PRO A 47 14.53 -6.78 2.15
C PRO A 47 15.12 -8.16 1.81
N LEU A 48 14.32 -9.23 1.92
CA LEU A 48 14.74 -10.59 1.53
C LEU A 48 14.54 -10.87 0.04
N GLY A 49 13.92 -9.92 -0.70
CA GLY A 49 13.58 -10.09 -2.11
C GLY A 49 12.44 -11.08 -2.36
N PRO A 50 12.27 -11.50 -3.62
CA PRO A 50 11.25 -12.47 -4.00
C PRO A 50 11.63 -13.91 -3.60
N SER A 51 10.62 -14.77 -3.48
CA SER A 51 10.82 -16.19 -3.22
C SER A 51 11.64 -16.87 -4.33
N PRO A 52 12.51 -17.85 -3.99
CA PRO A 52 13.22 -18.66 -5.00
C PRO A 52 12.27 -19.35 -5.99
N LEU A 53 11.09 -19.81 -5.54
CA LEU A 53 10.09 -20.41 -6.42
C LEU A 53 9.55 -19.39 -7.42
N ALA A 54 9.32 -18.14 -7.00
CA ALA A 54 8.90 -17.06 -7.89
C ALA A 54 9.97 -16.76 -8.96
N ILE A 55 11.25 -16.71 -8.58
CA ILE A 55 12.37 -16.50 -9.51
C ILE A 55 12.43 -17.64 -10.54
N ALA A 56 12.32 -18.89 -10.10
CA ALA A 56 12.31 -20.05 -11.01
C ALA A 56 11.13 -20.00 -11.99
N ALA A 57 9.93 -19.61 -11.54
CA ALA A 57 8.76 -19.44 -12.38
C ALA A 57 8.97 -18.35 -13.44
N ILE A 58 9.55 -17.19 -13.07
CA ILE A 58 9.93 -16.12 -13.99
C ILE A 58 10.86 -16.66 -15.08
N GLN A 59 11.94 -17.35 -14.70
CA GLN A 59 12.93 -17.91 -15.64
C GLN A 59 12.28 -18.87 -16.63
N GLY A 60 11.34 -19.72 -16.17
CA GLY A 60 10.60 -20.65 -17.03
C GLY A 60 9.71 -19.96 -18.06
N THR A 61 9.29 -18.72 -17.78
CA THR A 61 8.35 -17.95 -18.63
C THR A 61 9.06 -17.08 -19.68
N LEU A 62 10.36 -16.79 -19.52
CA LEU A 62 11.10 -15.86 -20.40
C LEU A 62 11.06 -16.22 -21.89
N LYS A 63 10.99 -17.50 -22.23
CA LYS A 63 10.91 -17.98 -23.62
C LYS A 63 9.63 -17.56 -24.36
N ASP A 64 8.57 -17.20 -23.61
CA ASP A 64 7.23 -16.94 -24.14
C ASP A 64 6.92 -15.43 -24.22
N LEU A 65 7.91 -14.54 -24.00
CA LEU A 65 7.74 -13.08 -23.94
C LEU A 65 7.14 -12.44 -25.19
N ALA A 66 7.19 -13.12 -26.33
CA ALA A 66 6.57 -12.65 -27.58
C ALA A 66 5.04 -12.83 -27.61
N LEU A 67 4.47 -13.56 -26.64
CA LEU A 67 3.05 -13.87 -26.56
C LEU A 67 2.36 -12.95 -25.54
N TYR A 68 1.08 -12.66 -25.77
CA TYR A 68 0.26 -12.02 -24.75
C TYR A 68 0.08 -12.95 -23.55
N PRO A 69 0.03 -12.41 -22.31
CA PRO A 69 -0.31 -13.20 -21.13
C PRO A 69 -1.76 -13.69 -21.18
N ASP A 70 -2.12 -14.63 -20.29
CA ASP A 70 -3.52 -14.95 -20.04
C ASP A 70 -4.25 -13.70 -19.48
N GLY A 71 -5.13 -13.13 -20.29
CA GLY A 71 -5.87 -11.92 -19.96
C GLY A 71 -6.81 -12.08 -18.74
N ASN A 72 -7.17 -13.33 -18.39
CA ASN A 72 -7.98 -13.60 -17.19
C ASN A 72 -7.13 -13.98 -15.98
N GLY A 73 -5.87 -14.41 -16.17
CA GLY A 73 -4.99 -14.89 -15.10
C GLY A 73 -5.54 -16.15 -14.41
N PHE A 74 -6.02 -17.11 -15.20
CA PHE A 74 -6.73 -18.29 -14.74
C PHE A 74 -5.99 -19.04 -13.62
N ASN A 75 -4.73 -19.39 -13.84
CA ASN A 75 -3.95 -20.17 -12.86
C ASN A 75 -3.79 -19.42 -11.53
N LEU A 76 -3.46 -18.13 -11.57
CA LEU A 76 -3.33 -17.32 -10.36
C LEU A 76 -4.67 -17.19 -9.62
N LYS A 77 -5.78 -17.00 -10.34
CA LYS A 77 -7.11 -16.96 -9.71
C LYS A 77 -7.48 -18.28 -9.07
N GLN A 78 -7.16 -19.42 -9.69
CA GLN A 78 -7.37 -20.76 -9.09
C GLN A 78 -6.52 -20.93 -7.83
N ALA A 79 -5.26 -20.52 -7.85
CA ALA A 79 -4.38 -20.57 -6.67
C ALA A 79 -4.90 -19.70 -5.52
N LEU A 80 -5.35 -18.47 -5.82
CA LEU A 80 -5.97 -17.57 -4.85
C LEU A 80 -7.27 -18.14 -4.28
N SER A 81 -8.15 -18.67 -5.15
CA SER A 81 -9.41 -19.32 -4.78
C SER A 81 -9.17 -20.48 -3.82
N SER A 82 -8.22 -21.35 -4.13
CA SER A 82 -7.88 -22.50 -3.28
C SER A 82 -7.26 -22.08 -1.95
N LYS A 83 -6.37 -21.06 -1.96
CA LYS A 83 -5.68 -20.58 -0.75
C LYS A 83 -6.62 -19.90 0.23
N PHE A 84 -7.55 -19.10 -0.26
CA PHE A 84 -8.41 -18.25 0.55
C PHE A 84 -9.86 -18.73 0.65
N ASN A 85 -10.17 -19.88 0.03
CA ASN A 85 -11.51 -20.44 -0.02
C ASN A 85 -12.59 -19.45 -0.51
N ILE A 86 -12.31 -18.77 -1.61
CA ILE A 86 -13.21 -17.81 -2.27
C ILE A 86 -13.50 -18.25 -3.70
N ASP A 87 -14.67 -17.89 -4.25
CA ASP A 87 -15.01 -18.20 -5.64
C ASP A 87 -14.10 -17.39 -6.61
N VAL A 88 -13.62 -18.03 -7.68
CA VAL A 88 -12.82 -17.37 -8.73
C VAL A 88 -13.52 -16.16 -9.34
N ARG A 89 -14.85 -16.16 -9.36
CA ARG A 89 -15.68 -15.06 -9.85
C ARG A 89 -15.63 -13.82 -8.95
N GLN A 90 -15.18 -13.96 -7.70
CA GLN A 90 -15.03 -12.89 -6.74
C GLN A 90 -13.67 -12.18 -6.84
N ILE A 91 -12.77 -12.66 -7.74
CA ILE A 91 -11.39 -12.20 -7.84
C ILE A 91 -11.20 -11.29 -9.05
N THR A 92 -10.65 -10.10 -8.81
CA THR A 92 -10.16 -9.19 -9.84
C THR A 92 -8.64 -9.02 -9.69
N LEU A 93 -7.88 -9.25 -10.77
CA LEU A 93 -6.43 -9.03 -10.78
C LEU A 93 -6.11 -7.60 -11.23
N GLY A 94 -5.10 -7.01 -10.63
CA GLY A 94 -4.64 -5.66 -10.97
C GLY A 94 -3.12 -5.57 -11.12
N ASN A 95 -2.66 -4.58 -11.89
CA ASN A 95 -1.25 -4.21 -12.03
C ASN A 95 -0.76 -3.52 -10.73
N GLY A 96 -0.64 -4.32 -9.66
CA GLY A 96 -0.58 -3.90 -8.28
C GLY A 96 -1.97 -3.54 -7.71
N SER A 97 -2.09 -3.46 -6.39
CA SER A 97 -3.34 -3.02 -5.76
C SER A 97 -3.74 -1.58 -6.13
N ASN A 98 -2.78 -0.73 -6.53
CA ASN A 98 -3.06 0.63 -6.95
C ASN A 98 -4.00 0.70 -8.18
N GLU A 99 -3.83 -0.18 -9.16
CA GLU A 99 -4.75 -0.24 -10.30
C GLU A 99 -6.17 -0.59 -9.85
N LEU A 100 -6.32 -1.47 -8.86
CA LEU A 100 -7.65 -1.79 -8.33
C LEU A 100 -8.33 -0.58 -7.71
N LEU A 101 -7.59 0.27 -6.97
CA LEU A 101 -8.13 1.51 -6.41
C LEU A 101 -8.59 2.47 -7.52
N GLU A 102 -7.84 2.56 -8.62
CA GLU A 102 -8.24 3.34 -9.80
C GLU A 102 -9.48 2.74 -10.48
N LEU A 103 -9.50 1.41 -10.71
CA LEU A 103 -10.65 0.73 -11.29
C LEU A 103 -11.92 0.95 -10.46
N ILE A 104 -11.82 0.88 -9.13
CA ILE A 104 -12.94 1.14 -8.21
C ILE A 104 -13.45 2.57 -8.40
N ALA A 105 -12.56 3.57 -8.39
CA ALA A 105 -12.94 4.94 -8.60
C ALA A 105 -13.63 5.14 -9.96
N ARG A 106 -13.06 4.60 -11.04
CA ARG A 106 -13.62 4.70 -12.39
C ARG A 106 -14.94 3.95 -12.58
N THR A 107 -15.19 2.90 -11.80
CA THR A 107 -16.40 2.09 -11.89
C THR A 107 -17.56 2.72 -11.12
N PHE A 108 -17.30 3.27 -9.95
CA PHE A 108 -18.37 3.64 -9.02
C PHE A 108 -18.49 5.14 -8.75
N VAL A 109 -17.51 5.95 -9.16
CA VAL A 109 -17.46 7.36 -8.77
C VAL A 109 -17.57 8.26 -9.99
N SER A 110 -18.43 9.29 -9.91
CA SER A 110 -18.56 10.39 -10.86
C SER A 110 -18.28 11.73 -10.15
N PRO A 111 -18.18 12.86 -10.89
CA PRO A 111 -17.98 14.18 -10.28
C PRO A 111 -19.06 14.62 -9.27
N GLU A 112 -20.24 14.01 -9.32
CA GLU A 112 -21.35 14.30 -8.40
C GLU A 112 -21.19 13.61 -7.04
N HIS A 113 -20.28 12.62 -6.95
CA HIS A 113 -20.11 11.79 -5.78
C HIS A 113 -19.02 12.32 -4.83
N GLU A 114 -19.09 11.82 -3.61
CA GLU A 114 -18.09 12.02 -2.57
C GLU A 114 -17.38 10.70 -2.27
N VAL A 115 -16.06 10.81 -1.99
CA VAL A 115 -15.22 9.71 -1.54
C VAL A 115 -14.65 10.06 -0.17
N VAL A 116 -14.89 9.20 0.82
CA VAL A 116 -14.51 9.43 2.21
C VAL A 116 -13.27 8.62 2.55
N PHE A 117 -12.30 9.27 3.18
CA PHE A 117 -11.11 8.61 3.77
C PHE A 117 -10.53 9.47 4.90
N SER A 118 -9.69 8.86 5.75
CA SER A 118 -9.10 9.55 6.88
C SER A 118 -7.94 10.46 6.44
N ARG A 119 -7.66 11.49 7.26
CA ARG A 119 -6.37 12.18 7.24
C ARG A 119 -5.24 11.16 7.40
N HIS A 120 -4.08 11.43 6.88
CA HIS A 120 -2.94 10.50 6.83
C HIS A 120 -3.22 9.17 6.10
N ALA A 121 -4.26 9.12 5.23
CA ALA A 121 -4.53 7.95 4.41
C ALA A 121 -3.56 7.84 3.22
N PHE A 122 -3.49 6.66 2.62
CA PHE A 122 -2.61 6.39 1.49
C PHE A 122 -2.84 7.36 0.32
N ALA A 123 -1.75 7.95 -0.19
CA ALA A 123 -1.79 9.04 -1.17
C ALA A 123 -2.55 8.74 -2.47
N VAL A 124 -2.74 7.46 -2.80
CA VAL A 124 -3.49 7.07 -4.00
C VAL A 124 -4.98 7.40 -3.87
N TYR A 125 -5.56 7.36 -2.66
CA TYR A 125 -7.00 7.65 -2.49
C TYR A 125 -7.39 9.07 -2.93
N PRO A 126 -6.75 10.16 -2.45
CA PRO A 126 -7.04 11.48 -2.97
C PRO A 126 -6.71 11.62 -4.46
N ILE A 127 -5.65 10.97 -4.97
CA ILE A 127 -5.27 11.04 -6.38
C ILE A 127 -6.37 10.45 -7.26
N VAL A 128 -6.84 9.22 -7.00
CA VAL A 128 -7.88 8.60 -7.83
C VAL A 128 -9.22 9.29 -7.70
N THR A 129 -9.55 9.83 -6.53
CA THR A 129 -10.75 10.63 -6.28
C THR A 129 -10.76 11.90 -7.13
N GLN A 130 -9.67 12.63 -7.09
CA GLN A 130 -9.52 13.87 -7.85
C GLN A 130 -9.45 13.63 -9.36
N ALA A 131 -8.80 12.53 -9.79
CA ALA A 131 -8.68 12.18 -11.22
C ALA A 131 -10.05 11.96 -11.89
N VAL A 132 -11.02 11.38 -11.17
CA VAL A 132 -12.40 11.21 -11.67
C VAL A 132 -13.29 12.44 -11.44
N GLY A 133 -12.72 13.52 -10.89
CA GLY A 133 -13.43 14.79 -10.64
C GLY A 133 -14.34 14.77 -9.41
N ALA A 134 -14.27 13.74 -8.58
CA ALA A 134 -15.11 13.62 -7.39
C ALA A 134 -14.59 14.44 -6.21
N LYS A 135 -15.46 14.69 -5.23
CA LYS A 135 -15.09 15.41 -4.02
C LYS A 135 -14.48 14.46 -2.98
N ALA A 136 -13.27 14.78 -2.53
CA ALA A 136 -12.68 14.13 -1.38
C ALA A 136 -13.27 14.69 -0.07
N VAL A 137 -13.74 13.80 0.80
CA VAL A 137 -14.18 14.12 2.17
C VAL A 137 -13.16 13.53 3.12
N ILE A 138 -12.24 14.37 3.59
CA ILE A 138 -11.14 13.98 4.46
C ILE A 138 -11.57 14.11 5.92
N VAL A 139 -11.63 12.98 6.61
CA VAL A 139 -12.02 12.90 8.02
C VAL A 139 -10.79 13.05 8.92
N PRO A 140 -10.85 13.81 10.02
CA PRO A 140 -9.75 13.88 10.98
C PRO A 140 -9.34 12.50 11.49
N ALA A 141 -8.04 12.29 11.65
CA ALA A 141 -7.49 11.06 12.23
C ALA A 141 -7.57 11.11 13.76
N ARG A 142 -7.75 9.94 14.39
CA ARG A 142 -7.66 9.76 15.82
C ARG A 142 -6.38 8.99 16.16
N GLN A 143 -5.44 9.63 16.84
CA GLN A 143 -4.13 9.04 17.17
C GLN A 143 -3.42 8.45 15.93
N TYR A 144 -3.38 9.21 14.82
CA TYR A 144 -2.83 8.82 13.52
C TYR A 144 -3.57 7.66 12.82
N GLY A 145 -4.61 7.09 13.41
CA GLY A 145 -5.45 6.02 12.84
C GLY A 145 -6.78 6.53 12.31
N TYR A 146 -7.60 5.61 11.86
CA TYR A 146 -8.97 5.90 11.43
C TYR A 146 -9.87 6.16 12.64
N ASP A 147 -10.70 7.20 12.55
CA ASP A 147 -11.85 7.42 13.43
C ASP A 147 -13.10 6.96 12.70
N LEU A 148 -13.54 5.71 12.98
CA LEU A 148 -14.68 5.10 12.30
C LEU A 148 -15.99 5.83 12.59
N ASP A 149 -16.14 6.44 13.77
CA ASP A 149 -17.35 7.21 14.12
C ASP A 149 -17.40 8.52 13.35
N ALA A 150 -16.25 9.22 13.23
CA ALA A 150 -16.14 10.40 12.41
C ALA A 150 -16.38 10.10 10.92
N ILE A 151 -15.89 8.95 10.42
CA ILE A 151 -16.18 8.50 9.04
C ILE A 151 -17.68 8.25 8.86
N ARG A 152 -18.34 7.56 9.81
CA ARG A 152 -19.77 7.29 9.78
C ARG A 152 -20.60 8.59 9.69
N LEU A 153 -20.20 9.59 10.46
CA LEU A 153 -20.87 10.92 10.45
C LEU A 153 -20.63 11.71 9.17
N ALA A 154 -19.54 11.44 8.45
CA ALA A 154 -19.21 12.12 7.19
C ALA A 154 -19.90 11.52 5.97
N ILE A 155 -20.57 10.37 6.11
CA ILE A 155 -21.31 9.72 5.02
C ILE A 155 -22.58 10.54 4.72
N SER A 156 -22.76 10.90 3.46
CA SER A 156 -23.91 11.61 2.93
C SER A 156 -24.59 10.83 1.80
N ASP A 157 -25.69 11.31 1.28
CA ASP A 157 -26.36 10.74 0.10
C ASP A 157 -25.48 10.77 -1.17
N LYS A 158 -24.44 11.62 -1.19
CA LYS A 158 -23.46 11.70 -2.27
C LYS A 158 -22.28 10.75 -2.09
N THR A 159 -22.10 10.19 -0.90
CA THR A 159 -20.98 9.29 -0.64
C THR A 159 -21.14 8.00 -1.46
N ARG A 160 -20.10 7.65 -2.21
CA ARG A 160 -20.11 6.45 -3.06
C ARG A 160 -19.05 5.45 -2.63
N VAL A 161 -17.90 5.91 -2.17
CA VAL A 161 -16.78 5.05 -1.76
C VAL A 161 -16.21 5.53 -0.42
N VAL A 162 -15.91 4.58 0.46
CA VAL A 162 -15.10 4.78 1.66
C VAL A 162 -13.85 3.94 1.53
N PHE A 163 -12.66 4.57 1.63
CA PHE A 163 -11.37 3.86 1.65
C PHE A 163 -10.86 3.72 3.07
N ILE A 164 -10.52 2.50 3.47
CA ILE A 164 -9.90 2.16 4.76
C ILE A 164 -8.70 1.27 4.49
N ALA A 165 -7.48 1.73 4.81
CA ALA A 165 -6.28 0.90 4.81
C ALA A 165 -6.09 0.28 6.20
N ASN A 166 -5.93 -1.04 6.27
CA ASN A 166 -5.73 -1.73 7.54
C ASN A 166 -4.73 -2.90 7.38
N PRO A 167 -3.47 -2.72 7.82
CA PRO A 167 -2.85 -1.54 8.46
C PRO A 167 -2.75 -0.29 7.58
N ASN A 168 -2.84 0.90 8.20
CA ASN A 168 -2.75 2.16 7.48
C ASN A 168 -1.32 2.49 7.02
N ASN A 169 -1.18 3.11 5.89
CA ASN A 169 0.06 3.69 5.38
C ASN A 169 -0.13 5.21 5.20
N PRO A 170 0.69 6.09 5.84
CA PRO A 170 2.04 5.85 6.34
C PRO A 170 2.15 5.58 7.85
N THR A 171 1.09 5.50 8.60
CA THR A 171 1.13 5.50 10.06
C THR A 171 1.37 4.12 10.68
N GLY A 172 0.95 3.04 10.00
CA GLY A 172 1.07 1.66 10.49
C GLY A 172 -0.04 1.23 11.44
N THR A 173 -0.95 2.14 11.82
CA THR A 173 -2.03 1.86 12.77
C THR A 173 -2.95 0.76 12.27
N LEU A 174 -3.47 -0.02 13.21
CA LEU A 174 -4.35 -1.17 12.96
C LEU A 174 -5.68 -0.96 13.70
N LEU A 175 -6.79 -1.13 12.99
CA LEU A 175 -8.12 -1.23 13.57
C LEU A 175 -8.38 -2.67 14.02
N ALA A 176 -9.08 -2.84 15.13
CA ALA A 176 -9.52 -4.17 15.57
C ALA A 176 -10.59 -4.73 14.62
N GLY A 177 -10.53 -6.05 14.36
CA GLY A 177 -11.42 -6.71 13.40
C GLY A 177 -12.91 -6.54 13.73
N ASN A 178 -13.28 -6.62 15.00
CA ASN A 178 -14.66 -6.45 15.45
C ASN A 178 -15.18 -5.00 15.26
N GLU A 179 -14.34 -3.99 15.50
CA GLU A 179 -14.70 -2.58 15.27
C GLU A 179 -14.90 -2.31 13.78
N LEU A 180 -13.99 -2.85 12.96
CA LEU A 180 -14.05 -2.71 11.51
C LEU A 180 -15.26 -3.43 10.91
N GLU A 181 -15.56 -4.65 11.36
CA GLU A 181 -16.73 -5.40 10.90
C GLU A 181 -18.03 -4.69 11.31
N SER A 182 -18.13 -4.21 12.55
CA SER A 182 -19.28 -3.41 12.99
C SER A 182 -19.49 -2.16 12.14
N PHE A 183 -18.41 -1.45 11.81
CA PHE A 183 -18.47 -0.30 10.93
C PHE A 183 -19.00 -0.67 9.53
N ILE A 184 -18.47 -1.76 8.92
CA ILE A 184 -18.87 -2.23 7.59
C ILE A 184 -20.35 -2.66 7.58
N SER A 185 -20.81 -3.30 8.64
CA SER A 185 -22.22 -3.75 8.77
C SER A 185 -23.23 -2.60 8.79
N ASP A 186 -22.82 -1.45 9.33
CA ASP A 186 -23.66 -0.25 9.46
C ASP A 186 -23.64 0.63 8.20
N LEU A 187 -22.76 0.36 7.24
CA LEU A 187 -22.67 1.17 6.02
C LEU A 187 -23.92 1.03 5.15
N PRO A 188 -24.42 2.13 4.57
CA PRO A 188 -25.47 2.06 3.55
C PRO A 188 -25.04 1.16 2.39
N LYS A 189 -25.95 0.34 1.88
CA LYS A 189 -25.66 -0.58 0.75
C LYS A 189 -25.31 0.16 -0.56
N THR A 190 -25.56 1.47 -0.61
CA THR A 190 -25.20 2.36 -1.72
C THR A 190 -23.76 2.86 -1.66
N VAL A 191 -23.05 2.58 -0.56
CA VAL A 191 -21.67 2.99 -0.31
C VAL A 191 -20.76 1.76 -0.43
N ILE A 192 -19.79 1.82 -1.33
CA ILE A 192 -18.75 0.79 -1.47
C ILE A 192 -17.70 1.01 -0.37
N CYS A 193 -17.46 -0.01 0.44
CA CYS A 193 -16.34 -0.03 1.37
C CYS A 193 -15.14 -0.71 0.72
N VAL A 194 -14.01 -0.03 0.64
CA VAL A 194 -12.73 -0.60 0.17
C VAL A 194 -11.84 -0.79 1.38
N LEU A 195 -11.58 -2.04 1.73
CA LEU A 195 -10.63 -2.43 2.76
C LEU A 195 -9.30 -2.77 2.08
N ASP A 196 -8.33 -1.87 2.20
CA ASP A 196 -7.00 -2.04 1.62
C ASP A 196 -6.07 -2.75 2.62
N GLU A 197 -5.83 -4.02 2.37
CA GLU A 197 -5.04 -4.93 3.20
C GLU A 197 -3.63 -5.17 2.62
N ALA A 198 -3.00 -4.13 2.09
CA ALA A 198 -1.67 -4.26 1.47
C ALA A 198 -0.58 -4.79 2.41
N TYR A 199 -0.80 -4.77 3.71
CA TYR A 199 0.15 -5.20 4.76
C TYR A 199 -0.39 -6.35 5.62
N PHE A 200 -1.43 -7.05 5.17
CA PHE A 200 -2.14 -8.08 5.91
C PHE A 200 -1.22 -9.17 6.48
N GLU A 201 -0.27 -9.63 5.70
CA GLU A 201 0.65 -10.72 6.07
C GLU A 201 1.57 -10.38 7.26
N PHE A 202 1.73 -9.09 7.57
CA PHE A 202 2.57 -8.62 8.68
C PHE A 202 1.81 -8.46 10.00
N ILE A 203 0.47 -8.51 9.97
CA ILE A 203 -0.37 -8.43 11.17
C ILE A 203 -0.14 -9.69 11.99
N ALA A 204 0.05 -9.54 13.30
CA ALA A 204 0.17 -10.67 14.22
C ALA A 204 -1.09 -11.55 14.14
N PRO A 205 -0.97 -12.89 14.12
CA PRO A 205 -2.10 -13.79 13.89
C PRO A 205 -3.32 -13.55 14.78
N GLU A 206 -3.09 -13.18 16.05
CA GLU A 206 -4.14 -12.88 17.04
C GLU A 206 -4.92 -11.59 16.74
N HIS A 207 -4.41 -10.74 15.84
CA HIS A 207 -5.04 -9.48 15.43
C HIS A 207 -5.53 -9.50 13.98
N GLN A 208 -5.29 -10.60 13.23
CA GLN A 208 -5.81 -10.76 11.88
C GLN A 208 -7.33 -10.96 11.90
N ALA A 209 -8.05 -10.16 11.13
CA ALA A 209 -9.47 -10.37 10.89
C ALA A 209 -9.66 -11.31 9.68
N ASN A 210 -10.66 -12.19 9.74
CA ASN A 210 -11.08 -13.03 8.61
C ASN A 210 -11.93 -12.22 7.63
N SER A 211 -11.40 -11.10 7.16
CA SER A 211 -12.12 -10.12 6.33
C SER A 211 -12.70 -10.73 5.04
N LEU A 212 -12.05 -11.74 4.47
CA LEU A 212 -12.55 -12.42 3.26
C LEU A 212 -13.88 -13.16 3.50
N GLU A 213 -14.13 -13.65 4.71
CA GLU A 213 -15.42 -14.28 5.08
C GLU A 213 -16.57 -13.25 5.14
N TRP A 214 -16.24 -11.96 5.24
CA TRP A 214 -17.23 -10.89 5.27
C TRP A 214 -17.85 -10.63 3.90
N LEU A 215 -17.23 -11.05 2.80
CA LEU A 215 -17.72 -10.84 1.44
C LEU A 215 -19.11 -11.48 1.19
N ASP A 216 -19.41 -12.58 1.87
CA ASP A 216 -20.71 -13.25 1.75
C ASP A 216 -21.84 -12.47 2.47
N ARG A 217 -21.47 -11.64 3.45
CA ARG A 217 -22.43 -10.88 4.27
C ARG A 217 -22.58 -9.43 3.80
N TYR A 218 -21.51 -8.85 3.26
CA TYR A 218 -21.44 -7.43 2.86
C TYR A 218 -21.16 -7.31 1.36
N PRO A 219 -22.22 -7.30 0.50
CA PRO A 219 -22.05 -7.31 -0.95
C PRO A 219 -21.41 -6.05 -1.53
N ASN A 220 -21.32 -4.97 -0.76
CA ASN A 220 -20.67 -3.70 -1.08
C ASN A 220 -19.23 -3.58 -0.51
N LEU A 221 -18.66 -4.66 -0.02
CA LEU A 221 -17.27 -4.71 0.43
C LEU A 221 -16.34 -5.14 -0.72
N ILE A 222 -15.20 -4.45 -0.84
CA ILE A 222 -14.07 -4.81 -1.69
C ILE A 222 -12.84 -4.88 -0.80
N ILE A 223 -12.10 -5.99 -0.85
CA ILE A 223 -10.84 -6.17 -0.15
C ILE A 223 -9.72 -6.16 -1.18
N THR A 224 -8.68 -5.34 -1.00
CA THR A 224 -7.52 -5.31 -1.89
C THR A 224 -6.28 -5.83 -1.17
N ARG A 225 -5.49 -6.68 -1.87
CA ARG A 225 -4.20 -7.22 -1.40
C ARG A 225 -3.14 -7.10 -2.50
N THR A 226 -1.88 -7.20 -2.12
CA THR A 226 -0.77 -7.01 -3.05
C THR A 226 0.33 -8.06 -2.86
N PHE A 227 1.01 -8.40 -3.94
CA PHE A 227 2.24 -9.19 -3.89
C PHE A 227 3.50 -8.32 -3.75
N SER A 228 3.34 -7.00 -3.73
CA SER A 228 4.47 -6.05 -3.69
C SER A 228 5.19 -6.01 -2.34
N LYS A 229 4.55 -6.45 -1.23
CA LYS A 229 5.07 -6.31 0.13
C LYS A 229 5.64 -7.63 0.64
N ALA A 230 4.88 -8.42 1.36
CA ALA A 230 5.34 -9.65 1.97
C ALA A 230 5.91 -10.67 0.96
N TYR A 231 5.35 -10.73 -0.24
CA TYR A 231 5.80 -11.64 -1.30
C TYR A 231 7.01 -11.14 -2.10
N GLY A 232 7.47 -9.90 -1.89
CA GLY A 232 8.69 -9.37 -2.52
C GLY A 232 8.59 -9.12 -4.03
N LEU A 233 7.41 -8.99 -4.61
CA LEU A 233 7.18 -8.84 -6.05
C LEU A 233 6.86 -7.40 -6.48
N ALA A 234 7.38 -6.40 -5.77
CA ALA A 234 7.07 -4.99 -6.03
C ALA A 234 7.33 -4.56 -7.48
N GLY A 235 8.44 -5.01 -8.07
CA GLY A 235 8.84 -4.69 -9.45
C GLY A 235 7.93 -5.31 -10.52
N LEU A 236 7.22 -6.40 -10.21
CA LEU A 236 6.36 -7.11 -11.17
C LEU A 236 4.96 -6.49 -11.29
N ARG A 237 4.56 -5.62 -10.35
CA ARG A 237 3.27 -4.94 -10.38
C ARG A 237 2.08 -5.90 -10.42
N ILE A 238 1.88 -6.67 -9.37
CA ILE A 238 0.76 -7.61 -9.26
C ILE A 238 0.05 -7.48 -7.92
N GLY A 239 -1.29 -7.46 -7.95
CA GLY A 239 -2.19 -7.44 -6.81
C GLY A 239 -3.54 -8.02 -7.17
N PHE A 240 -4.41 -8.16 -6.20
CA PHE A 240 -5.76 -8.68 -6.41
C PHE A 240 -6.77 -8.02 -5.48
N GLY A 241 -8.01 -7.98 -5.95
CA GLY A 241 -9.19 -7.58 -5.19
C GLY A 241 -10.13 -8.76 -5.04
N CYS A 242 -10.78 -8.84 -3.89
CA CYS A 242 -11.84 -9.79 -3.61
C CYS A 242 -13.12 -9.02 -3.29
N SER A 243 -14.24 -9.39 -3.90
CA SER A 243 -15.54 -8.72 -3.73
C SER A 243 -16.68 -9.67 -4.07
N SER A 244 -17.93 -9.19 -4.04
CA SER A 244 -19.03 -9.96 -4.64
C SER A 244 -18.76 -10.18 -6.14
N ALA A 245 -19.26 -11.30 -6.70
CA ALA A 245 -19.09 -11.63 -8.11
C ALA A 245 -19.62 -10.52 -9.05
N LEU A 246 -20.66 -9.79 -8.63
CA LEU A 246 -21.20 -8.67 -9.37
C LEU A 246 -20.20 -7.50 -9.44
N ILE A 247 -19.59 -7.13 -8.32
CA ILE A 247 -18.56 -6.07 -8.28
C ILE A 247 -17.36 -6.49 -9.11
N ALA A 248 -16.88 -7.72 -8.96
CA ALA A 248 -15.74 -8.23 -9.74
C ALA A 248 -16.02 -8.19 -11.26
N ASP A 249 -17.24 -8.54 -11.70
CA ASP A 249 -17.64 -8.41 -13.10
C ASP A 249 -17.58 -6.94 -13.57
N LEU A 250 -18.12 -6.00 -12.79
CA LEU A 250 -18.09 -4.57 -13.12
C LEU A 250 -16.67 -4.03 -13.22
N LEU A 251 -15.78 -4.39 -12.28
CA LEU A 251 -14.37 -4.00 -12.32
C LEU A 251 -13.66 -4.58 -13.55
N ASN A 252 -13.95 -5.85 -13.92
CA ASN A 252 -13.37 -6.47 -15.10
C ASN A 252 -13.82 -5.84 -16.43
N ARG A 253 -14.97 -5.14 -16.48
CA ARG A 253 -15.42 -4.40 -17.69
C ARG A 253 -14.59 -3.16 -17.98
N VAL A 254 -13.98 -2.53 -16.96
CA VAL A 254 -13.16 -1.32 -17.10
C VAL A 254 -11.66 -1.60 -17.01
N ARG A 255 -11.29 -2.82 -16.63
CA ARG A 255 -9.91 -3.27 -16.56
C ARG A 255 -9.30 -3.34 -17.97
N GLN A 256 -8.06 -2.86 -18.11
CA GLN A 256 -7.34 -2.93 -19.38
C GLN A 256 -7.11 -4.39 -19.79
N PRO A 257 -7.30 -4.75 -21.05
CA PRO A 257 -6.92 -6.07 -21.55
C PRO A 257 -5.43 -6.36 -21.27
N PHE A 258 -5.13 -7.57 -20.78
CA PHE A 258 -3.76 -8.01 -20.51
C PHE A 258 -2.97 -7.11 -19.53
N ASN A 259 -3.66 -6.49 -18.58
CA ASN A 259 -3.07 -5.56 -17.60
C ASN A 259 -1.99 -6.18 -16.71
N ASN A 260 -2.02 -7.49 -16.50
CA ASN A 260 -1.00 -8.22 -15.75
C ASN A 260 -0.04 -8.93 -16.72
N ASN A 261 1.27 -8.67 -16.57
CA ASN A 261 2.27 -9.33 -17.40
C ASN A 261 2.46 -10.81 -17.00
N MET A 262 2.94 -11.63 -17.93
CA MET A 262 3.06 -13.08 -17.73
C MET A 262 4.06 -13.45 -16.62
N LEU A 263 5.13 -12.67 -16.45
CA LEU A 263 6.12 -12.92 -15.40
C LEU A 263 5.49 -12.71 -14.02
N ALA A 264 4.65 -11.67 -13.89
CA ALA A 264 3.93 -11.37 -12.67
C ALA A 264 2.92 -12.46 -12.30
N LEU A 265 2.17 -12.97 -13.29
CA LEU A 265 1.20 -14.05 -13.07
C LEU A 265 1.89 -15.33 -12.58
N ALA A 266 2.96 -15.76 -13.27
CA ALA A 266 3.71 -16.96 -12.91
C ALA A 266 4.42 -16.82 -11.54
N ALA A 267 5.03 -15.66 -11.29
CA ALA A 267 5.73 -15.41 -10.02
C ALA A 267 4.76 -15.34 -8.84
N ALA A 268 3.59 -14.70 -9.00
CA ALA A 268 2.59 -14.60 -7.94
C ALA A 268 2.01 -15.97 -7.58
N GLU A 269 1.67 -16.80 -8.57
CA GLU A 269 1.22 -18.17 -8.37
C GLU A 269 2.26 -18.99 -7.59
N ALA A 270 3.53 -18.93 -7.99
CA ALA A 270 4.61 -19.64 -7.30
C ALA A 270 4.86 -19.11 -5.89
N ALA A 271 4.83 -17.78 -5.69
CA ALA A 271 5.02 -17.15 -4.38
C ALA A 271 3.92 -17.53 -3.37
N LEU A 272 2.67 -17.72 -3.82
CA LEU A 272 1.56 -18.17 -2.95
C LEU A 272 1.84 -19.53 -2.31
N ASN A 273 2.61 -20.38 -2.96
CA ASN A 273 2.96 -21.74 -2.52
C ASN A 273 4.26 -21.78 -1.69
N ASP A 274 5.04 -20.69 -1.65
CA ASP A 274 6.27 -20.63 -0.86
C ASP A 274 6.00 -20.12 0.55
N HIS A 275 5.38 -20.97 1.35
CA HIS A 275 5.05 -20.65 2.75
C HIS A 275 6.31 -20.40 3.59
N ALA A 276 7.41 -21.12 3.30
CA ALA A 276 8.67 -20.99 4.04
C ALA A 276 9.29 -19.60 3.84
N HIS A 277 9.30 -19.08 2.60
CA HIS A 277 9.79 -17.73 2.31
C HIS A 277 8.92 -16.65 2.96
N LEU A 278 7.59 -16.80 2.89
CA LEU A 278 6.66 -15.87 3.55
C LEU A 278 6.86 -15.84 5.07
N GLN A 279 6.99 -17.00 5.72
CA GLN A 279 7.27 -17.08 7.16
C GLN A 279 8.60 -16.40 7.51
N LYS A 280 9.66 -16.63 6.71
CA LYS A 280 10.96 -15.97 6.88
C LYS A 280 10.84 -14.45 6.75
N THR A 281 10.04 -13.97 5.81
CA THR A 281 9.76 -12.54 5.62
C THR A 281 9.08 -11.93 6.85
N VAL A 282 8.03 -12.58 7.35
CA VAL A 282 7.30 -12.12 8.55
C VAL A 282 8.20 -12.12 9.78
N LEU A 283 9.02 -13.16 9.96
CA LEU A 283 9.98 -13.23 11.07
C LEU A 283 11.03 -12.12 10.99
N ASN A 284 11.62 -11.88 9.80
CA ASN A 284 12.54 -10.75 9.59
C ASN A 284 11.88 -9.42 9.95
N ASN A 285 10.63 -9.22 9.55
CA ASN A 285 9.89 -8.01 9.89
C ASN A 285 9.72 -7.84 11.41
N GLN A 286 9.33 -8.88 12.11
CA GLN A 286 9.15 -8.85 13.57
C GLN A 286 10.46 -8.53 14.29
N GLN A 287 11.57 -9.19 13.91
CA GLN A 287 12.89 -8.96 14.49
C GLN A 287 13.41 -7.55 14.18
N GLY A 288 13.29 -7.12 12.92
CA GLY A 288 13.73 -5.79 12.50
C GLY A 288 12.90 -4.67 13.10
N MET A 289 11.58 -4.86 13.28
CA MET A 289 10.74 -3.93 14.02
C MET A 289 11.25 -3.79 15.47
N GLY A 290 11.48 -4.89 16.18
CA GLY A 290 12.05 -4.86 17.53
C GLY A 290 13.36 -4.09 17.60
N GLN A 291 14.29 -4.35 16.66
CA GLN A 291 15.58 -3.65 16.58
C GLN A 291 15.41 -2.13 16.41
N LEU A 292 14.54 -1.69 15.49
CA LEU A 292 14.30 -0.25 15.27
C LEU A 292 13.67 0.41 16.51
N LEU A 293 12.68 -0.23 17.12
CA LEU A 293 12.02 0.30 18.33
C LEU A 293 13.01 0.40 19.51
N ASP A 294 13.90 -0.57 19.68
CA ASP A 294 14.95 -0.50 20.70
C ASP A 294 15.95 0.64 20.43
N GLY A 295 16.30 0.85 19.15
CA GLY A 295 17.10 1.99 18.73
C GLY A 295 16.42 3.31 19.03
N PHE A 296 15.14 3.47 18.71
CA PHE A 296 14.37 4.69 19.00
C PHE A 296 14.26 4.96 20.50
N ARG A 297 14.06 3.93 21.35
CA ARG A 297 14.09 4.07 22.81
C ARG A 297 15.43 4.62 23.31
N LYS A 298 16.55 4.11 22.81
CA LYS A 298 17.90 4.61 23.17
C LYS A 298 18.08 6.07 22.77
N LEU A 299 17.55 6.46 21.62
CA LEU A 299 17.59 7.85 21.11
C LEU A 299 16.50 8.73 21.72
N LYS A 300 15.65 8.21 22.60
CA LYS A 300 14.52 8.90 23.26
C LYS A 300 13.53 9.51 22.25
N LEU A 301 13.31 8.83 21.13
CA LEU A 301 12.35 9.20 20.11
C LEU A 301 11.03 8.45 20.31
N ASP A 302 9.92 9.12 19.98
CA ASP A 302 8.59 8.52 19.94
C ASP A 302 8.29 7.99 18.53
N TRP A 303 7.37 7.04 18.43
CA TRP A 303 6.93 6.46 17.16
C TRP A 303 5.45 6.11 17.19
N ILE A 304 4.87 5.96 16.04
CA ILE A 304 3.50 5.47 15.90
C ILE A 304 3.54 3.93 15.89
N PRO A 305 2.82 3.23 16.80
CA PRO A 305 2.71 1.77 16.76
C PRO A 305 2.27 1.27 15.37
N SER A 306 2.99 0.28 14.84
CA SER A 306 2.77 -0.18 13.47
C SER A 306 2.58 -1.70 13.38
N ALA A 307 1.59 -2.12 12.60
CA ALA A 307 1.34 -3.50 12.20
C ALA A 307 1.78 -3.79 10.75
N GLY A 308 2.50 -2.87 10.08
CA GLY A 308 3.06 -3.06 8.75
C GLY A 308 4.53 -3.46 8.76
N ASN A 309 5.17 -3.41 7.58
CA ASN A 309 6.62 -3.60 7.44
C ASN A 309 7.39 -2.26 7.43
N PHE A 310 6.95 -1.34 8.23
CA PHE A 310 7.55 -0.01 8.40
C PHE A 310 7.11 0.57 9.74
N VAL A 311 7.79 1.62 10.18
CA VAL A 311 7.41 2.41 11.36
C VAL A 311 7.61 3.90 11.07
N SER A 312 6.71 4.76 11.55
CA SER A 312 6.86 6.21 11.47
C SER A 312 7.37 6.74 12.80
N VAL A 313 8.58 7.27 12.79
CA VAL A 313 9.25 7.84 13.98
C VAL A 313 9.07 9.36 14.01
N ASP A 314 8.74 9.91 15.18
CA ASP A 314 8.68 11.36 15.44
C ASP A 314 10.06 11.87 15.85
N LEU A 315 10.62 12.73 15.05
CA LEU A 315 11.92 13.35 15.28
C LEU A 315 11.83 14.63 16.12
N ARG A 316 10.62 15.10 16.42
CA ARG A 316 10.32 16.38 17.12
C ARG A 316 10.93 17.62 16.44
N GLN A 317 11.37 17.46 15.21
CA GLN A 317 11.98 18.48 14.35
C GLN A 317 11.70 18.16 12.89
N SER A 318 12.20 18.96 11.95
CA SER A 318 11.95 18.76 10.53
C SER A 318 12.43 17.39 10.04
N GLY A 319 11.47 16.53 9.64
CA GLY A 319 11.78 15.24 9.01
C GLY A 319 12.55 15.41 7.70
N GLU A 320 12.26 16.46 6.95
CA GLU A 320 12.98 16.76 5.70
C GLU A 320 14.46 17.07 5.95
N ALA A 321 14.80 17.87 6.97
CA ALA A 321 16.20 18.19 7.28
C ALA A 321 17.01 16.95 7.66
N ILE A 322 16.44 16.06 8.49
CA ILE A 322 17.07 14.79 8.86
C ILE A 322 17.17 13.85 7.66
N TYR A 323 16.15 13.81 6.80
CA TYR A 323 16.19 13.03 5.55
C TYR A 323 17.36 13.46 4.66
N GLN A 324 17.55 14.76 4.44
CA GLN A 324 18.69 15.27 3.65
C GLN A 324 20.03 14.86 4.27
N ALA A 325 20.17 14.91 5.59
CA ALA A 325 21.37 14.46 6.29
C ALA A 325 21.59 12.94 6.17
N LEU A 326 20.51 12.13 6.19
CA LEU A 326 20.59 10.68 5.96
C LEU A 326 21.02 10.35 4.53
N LEU A 327 20.55 11.08 3.51
CA LEU A 327 20.99 10.90 2.13
C LEU A 327 22.51 11.07 1.98
N LEU A 328 23.11 12.06 2.65
CA LEU A 328 24.57 12.25 2.66
C LEU A 328 25.35 11.08 3.29
N LYS A 329 24.66 10.27 4.10
CA LYS A 329 25.20 9.03 4.69
C LYS A 329 24.82 7.77 3.92
N GLY A 330 24.23 7.89 2.72
CA GLY A 330 23.80 6.77 1.90
C GLY A 330 22.55 6.05 2.41
N VAL A 331 21.72 6.71 3.20
CA VAL A 331 20.49 6.11 3.77
C VAL A 331 19.26 6.81 3.19
N ILE A 332 18.44 6.05 2.44
CA ILE A 332 17.19 6.55 1.85
C ILE A 332 16.00 6.07 2.70
N VAL A 333 15.30 7.02 3.32
CA VAL A 333 14.05 6.78 4.06
C VAL A 333 12.91 7.59 3.45
N ARG A 334 11.71 7.57 4.03
CA ARG A 334 10.55 8.26 3.48
C ARG A 334 10.11 9.44 4.35
N PRO A 335 10.30 10.70 3.90
CA PRO A 335 9.61 11.85 4.49
C PRO A 335 8.10 11.72 4.28
N VAL A 336 7.31 12.09 5.28
CA VAL A 336 5.84 11.97 5.26
C VAL A 336 5.14 13.31 5.50
N ALA A 337 5.82 14.41 5.22
CA ALA A 337 5.27 15.76 5.32
C ALA A 337 4.03 15.95 4.42
N ASN A 338 3.99 15.29 3.25
CA ASN A 338 2.83 15.28 2.35
C ASN A 338 1.58 14.60 2.94
N TYR A 339 1.73 13.90 4.06
CA TYR A 339 0.64 13.32 4.85
C TYR A 339 0.32 14.16 6.09
N GLU A 340 0.69 15.44 6.11
CA GLU A 340 0.56 16.34 7.26
C GLU A 340 1.34 15.87 8.51
N MET A 341 2.46 15.22 8.30
CA MET A 341 3.35 14.68 9.34
C MET A 341 4.79 15.21 9.15
N PRO A 342 5.04 16.54 9.26
CA PRO A 342 6.31 17.17 8.87
C PRO A 342 7.48 16.78 9.78
N HIS A 343 7.23 16.27 10.98
CA HIS A 343 8.24 15.87 11.95
C HIS A 343 8.55 14.36 11.91
N HIS A 344 7.86 13.60 11.05
CA HIS A 344 8.01 12.16 10.99
C HIS A 344 8.81 11.72 9.75
N LEU A 345 9.56 10.63 9.95
CA LEU A 345 10.09 9.81 8.87
C LEU A 345 9.47 8.41 8.96
N ARG A 346 9.05 7.86 7.82
CA ARG A 346 8.64 6.47 7.73
C ARG A 346 9.83 5.62 7.30
N ILE A 347 10.17 4.64 8.12
CA ILE A 347 11.29 3.73 7.93
C ILE A 347 10.74 2.35 7.58
N SER A 348 11.07 1.83 6.40
CA SER A 348 10.79 0.43 6.06
C SER A 348 11.67 -0.50 6.90
N ILE A 349 11.14 -1.65 7.28
CA ILE A 349 11.93 -2.66 8.00
C ILE A 349 12.88 -3.34 7.01
N GLY A 350 14.17 -3.17 7.21
CA GLY A 350 15.23 -3.81 6.46
C GLY A 350 15.69 -5.13 7.05
N THR A 351 16.82 -5.64 6.57
CA THR A 351 17.61 -6.66 7.25
C THR A 351 18.21 -6.10 8.54
N GLN A 352 18.68 -6.97 9.43
CA GLN A 352 19.36 -6.55 10.66
C GLN A 352 20.52 -5.57 10.39
N ALA A 353 21.32 -5.83 9.35
CA ALA A 353 22.45 -4.98 8.96
C ALA A 353 21.99 -3.61 8.47
N GLU A 354 20.97 -3.55 7.58
CA GLU A 354 20.44 -2.30 7.05
C GLU A 354 19.79 -1.43 8.15
N ASN A 355 19.03 -2.04 9.06
CA ASN A 355 18.46 -1.36 10.21
C ASN A 355 19.56 -0.77 11.11
N GLN A 356 20.67 -1.48 11.32
CA GLN A 356 21.78 -0.99 12.14
C GLN A 356 22.46 0.21 11.48
N ILE A 357 22.74 0.14 10.16
CA ILE A 357 23.33 1.27 9.42
C ILE A 357 22.44 2.51 9.55
N PHE A 358 21.11 2.34 9.42
CA PHE A 358 20.19 3.46 9.60
C PHE A 358 20.25 4.03 11.03
N LEU A 359 20.23 3.17 12.06
CA LEU A 359 20.26 3.63 13.46
C LEU A 359 21.57 4.36 13.79
N ASP A 360 22.72 3.86 13.33
CA ASP A 360 24.02 4.50 13.53
C ASP A 360 24.09 5.85 12.83
N ALA A 361 23.56 5.93 11.61
CA ALA A 361 23.47 7.18 10.86
C ALA A 361 22.57 8.21 11.55
N LEU A 362 21.39 7.78 12.05
CA LEU A 362 20.45 8.63 12.76
C LEU A 362 21.04 9.15 14.07
N GLU A 363 21.67 8.29 14.87
CA GLU A 363 22.34 8.66 16.12
C GLU A 363 23.42 9.73 15.89
N ALA A 364 24.28 9.51 14.88
CA ALA A 364 25.32 10.46 14.54
C ALA A 364 24.77 11.84 14.08
N ILE A 365 23.64 11.87 13.36
CA ILE A 365 22.99 13.11 12.93
C ILE A 365 22.42 13.84 14.13
N LEU A 366 21.68 13.13 15.01
CA LEU A 366 21.02 13.73 16.17
C LEU A 366 22.00 14.24 17.25
N ALA A 367 23.22 13.69 17.31
CA ALA A 367 24.26 14.16 18.21
C ALA A 367 24.84 15.53 17.84
N HIS A 368 24.57 16.01 16.59
CA HIS A 368 25.08 17.28 16.06
C HIS A 368 23.98 18.35 15.87
N VAL A 369 22.77 18.04 16.24
CA VAL A 369 21.59 18.92 16.22
C VAL A 369 21.20 19.30 17.65
#